data_ef4e92c46e7381762ccebcc6e4fb2c65
#
_entry.id   ef4e92c46e7381762ccebcc6e4fb2c65
#
_cell.length_a   1.000
_cell.length_b   1.000
_cell.length_c   1.000
_cell.angle_alpha   90.00
_cell.angle_beta   90.00
_cell.angle_gamma   90.00
#
_symmetry.space_group_name_H-M   'P 1'
#
loop_
_entity.id
_entity.type
_entity.pdbx_description
1 polymer ?
#
loop_
_entity_poly.entity_id
_entity_poly.type
_entity_poly.pdbx_seq_one_letter_code
_entity_poly.pdbx_strand_id
1 'polypeptide(L)'
;MKQPLISVIIPVYNTGEKAVRLLNRLVRDSYDNLELICIDDGSTDDSILLLKEFCRQYKLSEKKTGTRQKKIILISQENAGPAAARNIALEKATGKYVAFIDSDDAVSPKYLTEMSKLLSSEKVLLSVSGFLYKRIHQKTEKEMFTNVLPERGETEDFKSYILKNLASDGRLYAAVNKMFRLEIIKKYKIQFPTGWNFAEDTNFVLRYLESGFSEGFTEIKFLSKPYYIYHYGTETSTVAGSSLPWQNWQKSFNYLKAWVGKNPTKEQKYWLMRVLVRWRISHALAVARSNQKITEKWKYLNPVFLPLASLAAKIRK
;
A
#
# COMPACT_ATOMS: atom_id res chain seq x y z
N MET A 1 6.73 -5.46 -28.68
CA MET A 1 7.78 -5.25 -27.65
C MET A 1 7.61 -6.31 -26.56
N LYS A 2 8.72 -6.85 -26.04
CA LYS A 2 8.68 -7.85 -24.94
C LYS A 2 8.15 -7.18 -23.66
N GLN A 3 7.18 -7.81 -23.00
CA GLN A 3 6.66 -7.31 -21.73
C GLN A 3 7.79 -7.24 -20.68
N PRO A 4 7.97 -6.12 -19.95
CA PRO A 4 8.95 -6.06 -18.86
C PRO A 4 8.58 -7.02 -17.73
N LEU A 5 9.59 -7.55 -17.01
CA LEU A 5 9.34 -8.40 -15.85
C LEU A 5 8.73 -7.56 -14.72
N ILE A 6 7.64 -8.06 -14.13
CA ILE A 6 7.03 -7.48 -12.92
C ILE A 6 7.21 -8.45 -11.76
N SER A 7 7.75 -7.95 -10.65
CA SER A 7 7.75 -8.66 -9.37
C SER A 7 6.47 -8.31 -8.61
N VAL A 8 5.62 -9.30 -8.35
CA VAL A 8 4.43 -9.14 -7.52
C VAL A 8 4.73 -9.67 -6.13
N ILE A 9 4.72 -8.80 -5.14
CA ILE A 9 5.04 -9.12 -3.74
C ILE A 9 3.75 -9.33 -2.97
N ILE A 10 3.64 -10.48 -2.30
CA ILE A 10 2.43 -10.94 -1.60
C ILE A 10 2.82 -11.35 -0.18
N PRO A 11 2.65 -10.46 0.83
CA PRO A 11 2.79 -10.86 2.22
C PRO A 11 1.60 -11.73 2.64
N VAL A 12 1.84 -12.81 3.39
CA VAL A 12 0.82 -13.76 3.84
C VAL A 12 0.95 -13.95 5.34
N TYR A 13 -0.14 -13.78 6.07
CA TYR A 13 -0.26 -14.14 7.49
C TYR A 13 -1.69 -14.56 7.79
N ASN A 14 -1.89 -15.86 8.09
CA ASN A 14 -3.20 -16.44 8.39
C ASN A 14 -4.28 -16.16 7.33
N THR A 15 -3.92 -16.26 6.03
CA THR A 15 -4.80 -15.97 4.90
C THR A 15 -4.67 -17.00 3.77
N GLY A 16 -4.21 -18.23 4.06
CA GLY A 16 -3.79 -19.23 3.08
C GLY A 16 -4.75 -19.44 1.92
N GLU A 17 -6.05 -19.70 2.19
CA GLU A 17 -7.03 -19.87 1.12
C GLU A 17 -7.20 -18.64 0.23
N LYS A 18 -7.16 -17.43 0.83
CA LYS A 18 -7.27 -16.18 0.08
C LYS A 18 -6.03 -15.97 -0.78
N ALA A 19 -4.84 -16.23 -0.21
CA ALA A 19 -3.57 -16.17 -0.93
C ALA A 19 -3.55 -17.14 -2.12
N VAL A 20 -4.02 -18.38 -1.95
CA VAL A 20 -4.15 -19.36 -3.05
C VAL A 20 -5.12 -18.88 -4.12
N ARG A 21 -6.26 -18.29 -3.74
CA ARG A 21 -7.19 -17.68 -4.72
C ARG A 21 -6.53 -16.54 -5.51
N LEU A 22 -5.79 -15.67 -4.84
CA LEU A 22 -5.03 -14.60 -5.49
C LEU A 22 -3.98 -15.16 -6.44
N LEU A 23 -3.18 -16.14 -6.01
CA LEU A 23 -2.17 -16.80 -6.84
C LEU A 23 -2.78 -17.45 -8.08
N ASN A 24 -3.90 -18.19 -7.92
CA ASN A 24 -4.63 -18.78 -9.06
C ASN A 24 -5.06 -17.73 -10.09
N ARG A 25 -5.45 -16.54 -9.64
CA ARG A 25 -5.79 -15.44 -10.53
C ARG A 25 -4.56 -14.88 -11.24
N LEU A 26 -3.47 -14.65 -10.51
CA LEU A 26 -2.23 -14.08 -11.07
C LEU A 26 -1.54 -15.02 -12.05
N VAL A 27 -1.54 -16.34 -11.80
CA VAL A 27 -0.95 -17.29 -12.75
C VAL A 27 -1.75 -17.40 -14.05
N ARG A 28 -3.06 -17.09 -14.03
CA ARG A 28 -3.94 -17.04 -15.20
C ARG A 28 -4.06 -15.64 -15.83
N ASP A 29 -3.37 -14.64 -15.26
CA ASP A 29 -3.37 -13.29 -15.83
C ASP A 29 -2.72 -13.29 -17.20
N SER A 30 -3.23 -12.44 -18.10
CA SER A 30 -2.72 -12.31 -19.49
C SER A 30 -1.33 -11.67 -19.57
N TYR A 31 -0.81 -11.12 -18.46
CA TYR A 31 0.55 -10.64 -18.38
C TYR A 31 1.49 -11.82 -18.08
N ASP A 32 2.32 -12.20 -19.04
CA ASP A 32 3.10 -13.44 -18.95
C ASP A 32 4.41 -13.30 -18.16
N ASN A 33 5.05 -12.14 -18.23
CA ASN A 33 6.39 -11.96 -17.65
C ASN A 33 6.32 -11.53 -16.18
N LEU A 34 5.93 -12.47 -15.31
CA LEU A 34 5.75 -12.26 -13.87
C LEU A 34 6.68 -13.14 -13.04
N GLU A 35 7.15 -12.60 -11.92
CA GLU A 35 7.58 -13.37 -10.75
C GLU A 35 6.69 -13.02 -9.56
N LEU A 36 6.13 -14.04 -8.93
CA LEU A 36 5.25 -13.94 -7.77
C LEU A 36 6.07 -14.29 -6.53
N ILE A 37 6.24 -13.36 -5.61
CA ILE A 37 7.08 -13.52 -4.41
C ILE A 37 6.15 -13.51 -3.21
N CYS A 38 5.88 -14.70 -2.65
CA CYS A 38 5.04 -14.90 -1.49
C CYS A 38 5.91 -15.03 -0.25
N ILE A 39 5.63 -14.22 0.77
CA ILE A 39 6.31 -14.30 2.06
C ILE A 39 5.28 -14.70 3.10
N ASP A 40 5.41 -15.93 3.63
CA ASP A 40 4.67 -16.36 4.80
C ASP A 40 5.35 -15.77 6.04
N ASP A 41 4.67 -14.85 6.70
CA ASP A 41 5.14 -14.12 7.89
C ASP A 41 4.81 -14.88 9.18
N GLY A 42 5.18 -16.17 9.24
CA GLY A 42 5.01 -17.00 10.41
C GLY A 42 3.54 -17.31 10.70
N SER A 43 2.76 -17.68 9.68
CA SER A 43 1.37 -18.10 9.86
C SER A 43 1.23 -19.25 10.84
N THR A 44 0.21 -19.17 11.69
CA THR A 44 -0.13 -20.18 12.71
C THR A 44 -1.26 -21.11 12.29
N ASP A 45 -1.87 -20.83 11.13
CA ASP A 45 -2.89 -21.67 10.48
C ASP A 45 -2.26 -22.52 9.34
N ASP A 46 -3.08 -23.13 8.51
CA ASP A 46 -2.65 -23.97 7.39
C ASP A 46 -2.10 -23.18 6.19
N SER A 47 -1.89 -21.86 6.30
CA SER A 47 -1.49 -21.00 5.17
C SER A 47 -0.24 -21.52 4.47
N ILE A 48 0.83 -21.83 5.20
CA ILE A 48 2.08 -22.30 4.60
C ILE A 48 1.93 -23.66 3.91
N LEU A 49 1.09 -24.56 4.44
CA LEU A 49 0.83 -25.87 3.85
C LEU A 49 0.08 -25.70 2.53
N LEU A 50 -0.95 -24.86 2.49
CA LEU A 50 -1.74 -24.56 1.29
C LEU A 50 -0.87 -23.91 0.20
N LEU A 51 0.03 -22.99 0.56
CA LEU A 51 0.95 -22.36 -0.39
C LEU A 51 1.98 -23.34 -0.95
N LYS A 52 2.55 -24.22 -0.12
CA LYS A 52 3.47 -25.29 -0.57
C LYS A 52 2.79 -26.24 -1.53
N GLU A 53 1.56 -26.66 -1.21
CA GLU A 53 0.78 -27.55 -2.08
C GLU A 53 0.43 -26.87 -3.40
N PHE A 54 0.00 -25.60 -3.38
CA PHE A 54 -0.20 -24.82 -4.59
C PHE A 54 1.05 -24.77 -5.47
N CYS A 55 2.21 -24.46 -4.90
CA CYS A 55 3.47 -24.39 -5.65
C CYS A 55 3.85 -25.76 -6.23
N ARG A 56 3.60 -26.86 -5.49
CA ARG A 56 3.85 -28.23 -5.97
C ARG A 56 2.97 -28.57 -7.17
N GLN A 57 1.67 -28.31 -7.07
CA GLN A 57 0.72 -28.58 -8.16
C GLN A 57 1.04 -27.72 -9.40
N TYR A 58 1.40 -26.48 -9.20
CA TYR A 58 1.75 -25.55 -10.28
C TYR A 58 2.97 -26.06 -11.07
N LYS A 59 4.05 -26.49 -10.39
CA LYS A 59 5.22 -27.09 -11.02
C LYS A 59 4.90 -28.39 -11.78
N LEU A 60 3.98 -29.20 -11.26
CA LEU A 60 3.56 -30.43 -11.91
C LEU A 60 2.77 -30.15 -13.19
N SER A 61 1.95 -29.09 -13.20
CA SER A 61 1.21 -28.67 -14.39
C SER A 61 2.14 -28.19 -15.50
N GLU A 62 3.23 -27.48 -15.16
CA GLU A 62 4.28 -27.07 -16.13
C GLU A 62 4.91 -28.26 -16.84
N LYS A 63 5.28 -29.30 -16.08
CA LYS A 63 5.87 -30.51 -16.67
C LYS A 63 4.92 -31.24 -17.62
N LYS A 64 3.61 -31.18 -17.35
CA LYS A 64 2.60 -31.85 -18.20
C LYS A 64 2.29 -31.07 -19.49
N THR A 65 2.26 -29.75 -19.42
CA THR A 65 1.83 -28.89 -20.54
C THR A 65 2.97 -28.40 -21.41
N GLY A 66 4.22 -28.44 -20.90
CA GLY A 66 5.38 -27.87 -21.57
C GLY A 66 5.33 -26.33 -21.70
N THR A 67 4.32 -25.69 -21.10
CA THR A 67 4.11 -24.24 -21.18
C THR A 67 5.03 -23.55 -20.18
N ARG A 68 5.79 -22.55 -20.63
CA ARG A 68 6.59 -21.71 -19.73
C ARG A 68 5.68 -21.02 -18.73
N GLN A 69 5.89 -21.28 -17.46
CA GLN A 69 5.08 -20.73 -16.38
C GLN A 69 5.73 -19.52 -15.72
N LYS A 70 4.90 -18.74 -15.07
CA LYS A 70 5.32 -17.61 -14.24
C LYS A 70 6.14 -18.12 -13.06
N LYS A 71 7.22 -17.44 -12.72
CA LYS A 71 8.08 -17.84 -11.61
C LYS A 71 7.37 -17.59 -10.27
N ILE A 72 7.32 -18.59 -9.39
CA ILE A 72 6.80 -18.45 -8.03
C ILE A 72 7.93 -18.70 -7.05
N ILE A 73 8.10 -17.77 -6.11
CA ILE A 73 9.06 -17.82 -5.00
C ILE A 73 8.24 -17.81 -3.72
N LEU A 74 8.40 -18.84 -2.88
CA LEU A 74 7.77 -18.94 -1.57
C LEU A 74 8.87 -18.93 -0.50
N ILE A 75 8.76 -18.00 0.45
CA ILE A 75 9.68 -17.84 1.57
C ILE A 75 8.84 -17.84 2.85
N SER A 76 9.33 -18.48 3.92
CA SER A 76 8.77 -18.37 5.27
C SER A 76 9.75 -17.67 6.18
N GLN A 77 9.23 -16.87 7.09
CA GLN A 77 9.99 -16.20 8.16
C GLN A 77 9.23 -16.31 9.49
N GLU A 78 9.91 -16.01 10.58
CA GLU A 78 9.23 -15.75 11.86
C GLU A 78 8.41 -14.46 11.75
N ASN A 79 7.27 -14.40 12.45
CA ASN A 79 6.39 -13.24 12.37
C ASN A 79 7.11 -11.94 12.78
N ALA A 80 7.24 -11.04 11.83
CA ALA A 80 7.87 -9.74 12.02
C ALA A 80 7.04 -8.58 11.43
N GLY A 81 5.83 -8.90 10.97
CA GLY A 81 4.86 -7.96 10.42
C GLY A 81 5.01 -7.72 8.90
N PRO A 82 3.97 -7.15 8.28
CA PRO A 82 3.88 -7.01 6.82
C PRO A 82 5.01 -6.15 6.23
N ALA A 83 5.53 -5.17 6.98
CA ALA A 83 6.66 -4.35 6.55
C ALA A 83 7.94 -5.19 6.38
N ALA A 84 8.25 -6.08 7.33
CA ALA A 84 9.40 -6.98 7.26
C ALA A 84 9.25 -7.97 6.10
N ALA A 85 8.07 -8.58 5.96
CA ALA A 85 7.77 -9.49 4.86
C ALA A 85 7.96 -8.81 3.49
N ARG A 86 7.43 -7.58 3.29
CA ARG A 86 7.63 -6.83 2.06
C ARG A 86 9.10 -6.50 1.80
N ASN A 87 9.90 -6.18 2.83
CA ASN A 87 11.32 -5.90 2.69
C ASN A 87 12.11 -7.12 2.21
N ILE A 88 11.88 -8.31 2.79
CA ILE A 88 12.52 -9.55 2.34
C ILE A 88 12.17 -9.85 0.89
N ALA A 89 10.91 -9.65 0.50
CA ALA A 89 10.49 -9.84 -0.88
C ALA A 89 11.17 -8.86 -1.84
N LEU A 90 11.34 -7.59 -1.44
CA LEU A 90 12.04 -6.57 -2.23
C LEU A 90 13.51 -6.94 -2.49
N GLU A 91 14.19 -7.59 -1.55
CA GLU A 91 15.56 -8.09 -1.75
C GLU A 91 15.62 -9.15 -2.86
N LYS A 92 14.60 -10.01 -2.95
CA LYS A 92 14.50 -11.10 -3.93
C LYS A 92 13.94 -10.66 -5.27
N ALA A 93 13.30 -9.50 -5.34
CA ALA A 93 12.70 -8.98 -6.56
C ALA A 93 13.76 -8.65 -7.63
N THR A 94 13.49 -9.08 -8.87
CA THR A 94 14.38 -8.90 -10.03
C THR A 94 13.69 -8.21 -11.20
N GLY A 95 12.41 -7.88 -11.07
CA GLY A 95 11.62 -7.24 -12.11
C GLY A 95 12.06 -5.81 -12.42
N LYS A 96 11.68 -5.33 -13.59
CA LYS A 96 11.79 -3.90 -13.92
C LYS A 96 10.84 -3.08 -13.03
N TYR A 97 9.67 -3.65 -12.77
CA TYR A 97 8.64 -3.05 -11.93
C TYR A 97 8.29 -3.95 -10.75
N VAL A 98 7.79 -3.35 -9.68
CA VAL A 98 7.27 -4.06 -8.51
C VAL A 98 5.87 -3.57 -8.15
N ALA A 99 4.98 -4.51 -7.81
CA ALA A 99 3.65 -4.24 -7.28
C ALA A 99 3.45 -5.03 -5.99
N PHE A 100 2.82 -4.40 -4.99
CA PHE A 100 2.42 -5.05 -3.76
C PHE A 100 0.93 -5.39 -3.84
N ILE A 101 0.57 -6.61 -3.46
CA ILE A 101 -0.83 -7.05 -3.39
C ILE A 101 -0.99 -7.82 -2.09
N ASP A 102 -1.88 -7.35 -1.22
CA ASP A 102 -2.16 -8.05 0.03
C ASP A 102 -2.90 -9.37 -0.25
N SER A 103 -2.57 -10.41 0.50
CA SER A 103 -3.03 -11.78 0.24
C SER A 103 -4.54 -11.97 0.38
N ASP A 104 -5.22 -11.09 1.09
CA ASP A 104 -6.68 -11.09 1.26
C ASP A 104 -7.44 -10.17 0.28
N ASP A 105 -6.70 -9.47 -0.58
CA ASP A 105 -7.24 -8.61 -1.62
C ASP A 105 -7.32 -9.30 -2.99
N ALA A 106 -7.77 -8.57 -3.99
CA ALA A 106 -7.79 -9.03 -5.37
C ALA A 106 -7.48 -7.88 -6.34
N VAL A 107 -7.14 -8.25 -7.56
CA VAL A 107 -6.95 -7.29 -8.66
C VAL A 107 -7.84 -7.66 -9.84
N SER A 108 -8.32 -6.67 -10.57
CA SER A 108 -9.09 -6.89 -11.79
C SER A 108 -8.20 -7.49 -12.89
N PRO A 109 -8.75 -8.22 -13.84
CA PRO A 109 -8.04 -8.58 -15.07
C PRO A 109 -7.46 -7.33 -15.72
N LYS A 110 -6.27 -7.44 -16.31
CA LYS A 110 -5.51 -6.34 -16.93
C LYS A 110 -4.88 -5.33 -15.94
N TYR A 111 -5.03 -5.50 -14.61
CA TYR A 111 -4.38 -4.60 -13.64
C TYR A 111 -2.89 -4.43 -13.95
N LEU A 112 -2.15 -5.54 -14.03
CA LEU A 112 -0.71 -5.50 -14.28
C LEU A 112 -0.38 -4.91 -15.67
N THR A 113 -1.18 -5.24 -16.68
CA THR A 113 -1.01 -4.72 -18.04
C THR A 113 -1.20 -3.20 -18.09
N GLU A 114 -2.31 -2.70 -17.53
CA GLU A 114 -2.61 -1.26 -17.60
C GLU A 114 -1.64 -0.44 -16.74
N MET A 115 -1.26 -0.95 -15.55
CA MET A 115 -0.27 -0.29 -14.71
C MET A 115 1.10 -0.20 -15.36
N SER A 116 1.56 -1.29 -16.00
CA SER A 116 2.86 -1.31 -16.69
C SER A 116 2.92 -0.42 -17.93
N LYS A 117 1.80 -0.29 -18.66
CA LYS A 117 1.71 0.63 -19.80
C LYS A 117 1.95 2.07 -19.39
N LEU A 118 1.42 2.52 -18.25
CA LEU A 118 1.66 3.87 -17.74
C LEU A 118 3.15 4.13 -17.46
N LEU A 119 3.88 3.10 -16.99
CA LEU A 119 5.31 3.18 -16.69
C LEU A 119 6.21 3.03 -17.94
N SER A 120 5.64 2.85 -19.12
CA SER A 120 6.43 2.74 -20.36
C SER A 120 7.11 4.06 -20.73
N SER A 121 6.56 5.20 -20.35
CA SER A 121 7.19 6.50 -20.48
C SER A 121 8.32 6.67 -19.45
N GLU A 122 9.47 7.15 -19.88
CA GLU A 122 10.64 7.39 -19.02
C GLU A 122 10.43 8.53 -18.02
N LYS A 123 9.46 9.42 -18.28
CA LYS A 123 9.11 10.51 -17.36
C LYS A 123 8.26 10.04 -16.18
N VAL A 124 7.56 8.91 -16.31
CA VAL A 124 6.61 8.41 -15.31
C VAL A 124 7.34 7.60 -14.24
N LEU A 125 7.32 8.10 -13.03
CA LEU A 125 7.88 7.45 -11.85
C LEU A 125 6.98 6.34 -11.31
N LEU A 126 5.69 6.63 -11.17
CA LEU A 126 4.72 5.82 -10.45
C LEU A 126 3.41 5.72 -11.22
N SER A 127 2.85 4.52 -11.33
CA SER A 127 1.46 4.34 -11.74
C SER A 127 0.58 3.99 -10.53
N VAL A 128 -0.64 4.51 -10.52
CA VAL A 128 -1.59 4.38 -9.40
C VAL A 128 -2.96 3.98 -9.93
N SER A 129 -3.57 2.95 -9.35
CA SER A 129 -4.95 2.56 -9.58
C SER A 129 -5.89 3.16 -8.54
N GLY A 130 -7.16 3.32 -8.86
CA GLY A 130 -8.20 3.50 -7.86
C GLY A 130 -8.47 2.20 -7.08
N PHE A 131 -9.23 2.32 -5.99
CA PHE A 131 -9.72 1.20 -5.20
C PHE A 131 -11.19 0.91 -5.48
N LEU A 132 -11.52 -0.38 -5.62
CA LEU A 132 -12.86 -0.90 -5.49
C LEU A 132 -13.00 -1.54 -4.10
N TYR A 133 -13.81 -0.97 -3.23
CA TYR A 133 -14.00 -1.47 -1.88
C TYR A 133 -15.11 -2.52 -1.84
N LYS A 134 -14.80 -3.73 -1.39
CA LYS A 134 -15.77 -4.83 -1.22
C LYS A 134 -15.88 -5.21 0.25
N ARG A 135 -17.11 -5.21 0.80
CA ARG A 135 -17.39 -5.69 2.15
C ARG A 135 -17.72 -7.18 2.13
N ILE A 136 -17.01 -7.99 2.92
CA ILE A 136 -17.09 -9.45 2.85
C ILE A 136 -18.45 -10.03 3.26
N HIS A 137 -19.25 -9.33 4.09
CA HIS A 137 -20.52 -9.83 4.62
C HIS A 137 -21.78 -9.15 4.07
N GLN A 138 -21.68 -8.35 3.00
CA GLN A 138 -22.84 -7.74 2.36
C GLN A 138 -22.84 -8.03 0.86
N LYS A 139 -24.02 -8.49 0.35
CA LYS A 139 -24.24 -8.71 -1.10
C LYS A 139 -24.18 -7.43 -1.94
N THR A 140 -24.16 -6.27 -1.33
CA THR A 140 -24.08 -4.98 -2.01
C THR A 140 -22.63 -4.53 -2.13
N GLU A 141 -22.09 -4.65 -3.32
CA GLU A 141 -20.82 -4.02 -3.70
C GLU A 141 -21.03 -2.50 -3.72
N LYS A 142 -20.41 -1.79 -2.80
CA LYS A 142 -20.37 -0.33 -2.87
C LYS A 142 -19.12 0.05 -3.65
N GLU A 143 -19.27 0.33 -4.93
CA GLU A 143 -18.23 0.95 -5.71
C GLU A 143 -17.98 2.36 -5.18
N MET A 144 -16.91 2.53 -4.42
CA MET A 144 -16.41 3.86 -4.12
C MET A 144 -15.32 4.19 -5.14
N PHE A 145 -15.73 4.84 -6.23
CA PHE A 145 -14.79 5.46 -7.15
C PHE A 145 -14.13 6.63 -6.42
N THR A 146 -12.87 6.50 -6.14
CA THR A 146 -12.07 7.69 -5.83
C THR A 146 -11.75 8.38 -7.14
N ASN A 147 -12.19 9.61 -7.28
CA ASN A 147 -11.96 10.43 -8.47
C ASN A 147 -10.50 10.42 -8.88
N VAL A 148 -10.27 10.45 -10.19
CA VAL A 148 -8.92 10.64 -10.75
C VAL A 148 -8.37 11.95 -10.18
N LEU A 149 -7.24 11.88 -9.49
CA LEU A 149 -6.58 13.10 -9.05
C LEU A 149 -6.08 13.86 -10.27
N PRO A 150 -6.21 15.19 -10.30
CA PRO A 150 -5.66 15.99 -11.37
C PRO A 150 -4.15 15.72 -11.47
N GLU A 151 -3.64 15.72 -12.69
CA GLU A 151 -2.21 15.71 -12.93
C GLU A 151 -1.58 16.93 -12.23
N ARG A 152 -0.32 16.79 -11.81
CA ARG A 152 0.42 17.90 -11.22
C ARG A 152 0.50 19.05 -12.24
N GLY A 153 0.12 20.26 -11.84
CA GLY A 153 0.33 21.45 -12.63
C GLY A 153 1.83 21.73 -12.81
N GLU A 154 2.24 22.29 -13.95
CA GLU A 154 3.65 22.56 -14.27
C GLU A 154 4.35 23.42 -13.21
N THR A 155 3.62 24.32 -12.57
CA THR A 155 4.11 25.25 -11.55
C THR A 155 3.89 24.78 -10.12
N GLU A 156 3.17 23.66 -9.92
CA GLU A 156 2.84 23.17 -8.58
C GLU A 156 4.07 22.55 -7.91
N ASP A 157 4.41 23.05 -6.73
CA ASP A 157 5.48 22.48 -5.90
C ASP A 157 5.19 21.02 -5.56
N PHE A 158 6.19 20.16 -5.73
CA PHE A 158 6.06 18.73 -5.52
C PHE A 158 5.52 18.36 -4.13
N LYS A 159 6.02 19.00 -3.07
CA LYS A 159 5.57 18.70 -1.71
C LYS A 159 4.13 19.15 -1.49
N SER A 160 3.75 20.30 -2.01
CA SER A 160 2.36 20.79 -1.98
C SER A 160 1.42 19.84 -2.70
N TYR A 161 1.79 19.39 -3.90
CA TYR A 161 1.02 18.40 -4.67
C TYR A 161 0.82 17.09 -3.88
N ILE A 162 1.87 16.54 -3.30
CA ILE A 162 1.77 15.30 -2.50
C ILE A 162 0.92 15.50 -1.26
N LEU A 163 1.11 16.58 -0.50
CA LEU A 163 0.33 16.89 0.69
C LEU A 163 -1.15 17.07 0.37
N LYS A 164 -1.49 17.75 -0.73
CA LYS A 164 -2.84 17.94 -1.22
C LYS A 164 -3.51 16.59 -1.53
N ASN A 165 -2.79 15.68 -2.18
CA ASN A 165 -3.24 14.33 -2.46
C ASN A 165 -3.47 13.52 -1.19
N LEU A 166 -2.54 13.54 -0.24
CA LEU A 166 -2.69 12.90 1.06
C LEU A 166 -3.88 13.46 1.84
N ALA A 167 -4.13 14.78 1.77
CA ALA A 167 -5.22 15.43 2.48
C ALA A 167 -6.61 15.13 1.88
N SER A 168 -6.72 14.96 0.57
CA SER A 168 -8.02 14.87 -0.13
C SER A 168 -8.50 13.44 -0.36
N ASP A 169 -7.63 12.51 -0.77
CA ASP A 169 -8.06 11.27 -1.37
C ASP A 169 -7.46 10.02 -0.71
N GLY A 170 -6.22 10.11 -0.22
CA GLY A 170 -5.56 9.01 0.47
C GLY A 170 -5.02 7.91 -0.44
N ARG A 171 -5.15 7.97 -1.76
CA ARG A 171 -4.61 6.95 -2.68
C ARG A 171 -3.09 6.81 -2.61
N LEU A 172 -2.39 7.85 -2.21
CA LEU A 172 -0.94 7.82 -2.01
C LEU A 172 -0.52 7.24 -0.65
N TYR A 173 -1.44 6.95 0.27
CA TYR A 173 -1.07 6.36 1.57
C TYR A 173 -0.58 4.92 1.45
N ALA A 174 -1.32 4.07 0.77
CA ALA A 174 -1.03 2.65 0.69
C ALA A 174 0.08 2.35 -0.34
N ALA A 175 0.87 1.32 -0.12
CA ALA A 175 1.81 0.79 -1.10
C ALA A 175 1.12 -0.09 -2.15
N VAL A 176 0.03 -0.76 -1.78
CA VAL A 176 -0.85 -1.49 -2.68
C VAL A 176 -1.48 -0.54 -3.71
N ASN A 177 -2.21 -1.01 -4.70
CA ASN A 177 -2.75 -0.19 -5.80
C ASN A 177 -1.71 0.60 -6.63
N LYS A 178 -0.44 0.33 -6.47
CA LYS A 178 0.66 1.02 -7.15
C LYS A 178 1.60 0.05 -7.85
N MET A 179 2.27 0.58 -8.87
CA MET A 179 3.41 -0.11 -9.48
C MET A 179 4.59 0.85 -9.53
N PHE A 180 5.73 0.37 -9.03
CA PHE A 180 6.95 1.12 -8.79
C PHE A 180 8.05 0.67 -9.75
N ARG A 181 9.00 1.54 -10.05
CA ARG A 181 10.27 1.17 -10.68
C ARG A 181 11.20 0.56 -9.62
N LEU A 182 11.56 -0.69 -9.77
CA LEU A 182 12.40 -1.39 -8.80
C LEU A 182 13.82 -0.79 -8.71
N GLU A 183 14.33 -0.24 -9.81
CA GLU A 183 15.64 0.42 -9.86
C GLU A 183 15.77 1.54 -8.83
N ILE A 184 14.75 2.38 -8.66
CA ILE A 184 14.73 3.48 -7.68
C ILE A 184 14.75 2.92 -6.26
N ILE A 185 13.92 1.89 -5.99
CA ILE A 185 13.87 1.24 -4.68
C ILE A 185 15.26 0.69 -4.31
N LYS A 186 15.91 0.00 -5.24
CA LYS A 186 17.23 -0.60 -5.00
C LYS A 186 18.35 0.44 -4.89
N LYS A 187 18.39 1.41 -5.80
CA LYS A 187 19.40 2.48 -5.80
C LYS A 187 19.42 3.24 -4.48
N TYR A 188 18.24 3.60 -3.95
CA TYR A 188 18.10 4.37 -2.73
C TYR A 188 17.87 3.53 -1.48
N LYS A 189 17.95 2.19 -1.59
CA LYS A 189 17.74 1.23 -0.49
C LYS A 189 16.47 1.54 0.29
N ILE A 190 15.36 1.79 -0.46
CA ILE A 190 14.09 2.17 0.13
C ILE A 190 13.44 0.92 0.73
N GLN A 191 13.13 0.99 2.03
CA GLN A 191 12.51 -0.09 2.79
C GLN A 191 11.30 0.43 3.56
N PHE A 192 10.34 -0.47 3.82
CA PHE A 192 9.29 -0.21 4.77
C PHE A 192 9.88 -0.13 6.18
N PRO A 193 9.53 0.88 6.98
CA PRO A 193 10.00 0.96 8.37
C PRO A 193 9.36 -0.18 9.19
N THR A 194 10.19 -1.04 9.76
CA THR A 194 9.75 -2.13 10.63
C THR A 194 9.40 -1.60 12.04
N GLY A 195 8.48 -2.29 12.73
CA GLY A 195 8.02 -1.85 14.04
C GLY A 195 7.14 -0.58 14.01
N TRP A 196 6.64 -0.20 12.82
CA TRP A 196 5.60 0.80 12.64
C TRP A 196 4.27 0.09 12.42
N ASN A 197 3.27 0.44 13.22
CA ASN A 197 1.92 -0.13 13.09
C ASN A 197 0.96 0.83 12.38
N PHE A 198 1.46 1.95 11.88
CA PHE A 198 0.70 2.94 11.13
C PHE A 198 1.58 3.75 10.19
N ALA A 199 1.10 3.94 8.95
CA ALA A 199 1.71 4.75 7.90
C ALA A 199 3.13 4.30 7.47
N GLU A 200 3.50 3.04 7.68
CA GLU A 200 4.70 2.43 7.13
C GLU A 200 4.69 2.49 5.59
N ASP A 201 3.53 2.23 5.00
CA ASP A 201 3.28 2.35 3.56
C ASP A 201 3.48 3.79 3.09
N THR A 202 2.92 4.76 3.81
CA THR A 202 3.07 6.19 3.47
C THR A 202 4.53 6.62 3.52
N ASN A 203 5.29 6.15 4.53
CA ASN A 203 6.71 6.42 4.62
C ASN A 203 7.47 5.88 3.41
N PHE A 204 7.21 4.62 3.05
CA PHE A 204 7.80 4.00 1.88
C PHE A 204 7.48 4.79 0.59
N VAL A 205 6.21 5.13 0.38
CA VAL A 205 5.78 5.87 -0.81
C VAL A 205 6.42 7.26 -0.87
N LEU A 206 6.47 8.01 0.23
CA LEU A 206 7.08 9.34 0.27
C LEU A 206 8.57 9.30 -0.04
N ARG A 207 9.31 8.35 0.54
CA ARG A 207 10.75 8.18 0.24
C ARG A 207 10.97 7.81 -1.22
N TYR A 208 10.12 6.94 -1.76
CA TYR A 208 10.17 6.57 -3.18
C TYR A 208 9.94 7.78 -4.09
N LEU A 209 8.90 8.56 -3.82
CA LEU A 209 8.57 9.74 -4.61
C LEU A 209 9.71 10.77 -4.56
N GLU A 210 10.22 11.09 -3.37
CA GLU A 210 11.32 12.04 -3.21
C GLU A 210 12.57 11.58 -3.98
N SER A 211 12.96 10.30 -3.84
CA SER A 211 14.09 9.73 -4.55
C SER A 211 13.92 9.74 -6.07
N GLY A 212 12.75 9.36 -6.56
CA GLY A 212 12.48 9.33 -8.00
C GLY A 212 12.45 10.72 -8.63
N PHE A 213 11.85 11.70 -7.95
CA PHE A 213 11.86 13.07 -8.46
C PHE A 213 13.27 13.69 -8.43
N SER A 214 14.14 13.32 -7.49
CA SER A 214 15.55 13.72 -7.51
C SER A 214 16.34 13.10 -8.66
N GLU A 215 15.89 11.99 -9.24
CA GLU A 215 16.45 11.35 -10.44
C GLU A 215 15.91 11.95 -11.75
N GLY A 216 15.04 12.95 -11.69
CA GLY A 216 14.53 13.64 -12.87
C GLY A 216 13.22 13.05 -13.41
N PHE A 217 12.60 12.09 -12.75
CA PHE A 217 11.22 11.72 -13.07
C PHE A 217 10.29 12.89 -12.75
N THR A 218 9.24 13.07 -13.55
CA THR A 218 8.37 14.27 -13.43
C THR A 218 6.90 13.91 -13.26
N GLU A 219 6.50 12.66 -13.50
CA GLU A 219 5.10 12.30 -13.62
C GLU A 219 4.69 11.15 -12.70
N ILE A 220 3.50 11.27 -12.13
CA ILE A 220 2.72 10.19 -11.52
C ILE A 220 1.47 10.02 -12.39
N LYS A 221 1.21 8.81 -12.89
CA LYS A 221 0.03 8.53 -13.72
C LYS A 221 -1.01 7.73 -12.96
N PHE A 222 -2.26 8.10 -13.14
CA PHE A 222 -3.41 7.47 -12.48
C PHE A 222 -4.29 6.77 -13.52
N LEU A 223 -4.70 5.54 -13.23
CA LEU A 223 -5.74 4.88 -14.01
C LEU A 223 -7.11 5.49 -13.69
N SER A 224 -7.89 5.73 -14.73
CA SER A 224 -9.27 6.25 -14.62
C SER A 224 -10.25 5.26 -13.99
N LYS A 225 -9.92 3.97 -13.99
CA LYS A 225 -10.74 2.89 -13.44
C LYS A 225 -10.08 2.25 -12.23
N PRO A 226 -10.86 1.80 -11.22
CA PRO A 226 -10.33 1.03 -10.11
C PRO A 226 -10.04 -0.40 -10.58
N TYR A 227 -8.80 -0.82 -10.47
CA TYR A 227 -8.36 -2.17 -10.78
C TYR A 227 -7.92 -2.95 -9.54
N TYR A 228 -7.71 -2.27 -8.41
CA TYR A 228 -7.38 -2.89 -7.14
C TYR A 228 -8.64 -3.08 -6.31
N ILE A 229 -8.92 -4.32 -5.88
CA ILE A 229 -10.13 -4.70 -5.14
C ILE A 229 -9.74 -4.91 -3.69
N TYR A 230 -10.06 -3.93 -2.85
CA TYR A 230 -9.77 -3.96 -1.43
C TYR A 230 -10.92 -4.61 -0.66
N HIS A 231 -10.62 -5.73 0.02
CA HIS A 231 -11.59 -6.42 0.86
C HIS A 231 -11.49 -5.90 2.31
N TYR A 232 -12.58 -5.36 2.84
CA TYR A 232 -12.62 -4.84 4.19
C TYR A 232 -13.65 -5.56 5.07
N GLY A 233 -13.44 -5.52 6.40
CA GLY A 233 -14.32 -6.19 7.36
C GLY A 233 -13.95 -7.65 7.58
N THR A 234 -12.74 -8.05 7.25
CA THR A 234 -12.16 -9.36 7.63
C THR A 234 -11.71 -9.32 9.07
N GLU A 235 -11.77 -10.46 9.78
CA GLU A 235 -11.24 -10.62 11.15
C GLU A 235 -9.72 -10.39 11.20
N THR A 236 -9.03 -10.56 10.07
CA THR A 236 -7.58 -10.39 9.90
C THR A 236 -7.15 -8.95 9.61
N SER A 237 -8.09 -8.01 9.45
CA SER A 237 -7.76 -6.60 9.19
C SER A 237 -7.03 -6.00 10.40
N THR A 238 -5.74 -5.71 10.24
CA THR A 238 -4.90 -5.05 11.26
C THR A 238 -5.44 -3.69 11.70
N VAL A 239 -6.24 -3.03 10.86
CA VAL A 239 -6.90 -1.76 11.17
C VAL A 239 -8.16 -1.96 12.03
N ALA A 240 -8.82 -3.11 11.93
CA ALA A 240 -10.09 -3.36 12.63
C ALA A 240 -9.90 -3.83 14.09
N GLY A 241 -8.73 -4.39 14.46
CA GLY A 241 -8.49 -5.04 15.74
C GLY A 241 -7.48 -4.36 16.66
N SER A 242 -6.67 -3.42 16.19
CA SER A 242 -5.63 -2.83 16.99
C SER A 242 -6.01 -1.42 17.45
N SER A 243 -6.17 -1.27 18.76
CA SER A 243 -5.96 0.00 19.45
C SER A 243 -4.50 0.40 19.25
N LEU A 244 -4.22 1.05 18.12
CA LEU A 244 -2.86 1.49 17.80
C LEU A 244 -2.42 2.52 18.84
N PRO A 245 -1.33 2.26 19.60
CA PRO A 245 -0.82 3.22 20.57
C PRO A 245 -0.56 4.56 19.89
N TRP A 246 -0.92 5.66 20.57
CA TRP A 246 -0.69 7.01 20.06
C TRP A 246 0.76 7.26 19.62
N GLN A 247 1.73 6.60 20.28
CA GLN A 247 3.14 6.72 19.95
C GLN A 247 3.46 6.33 18.49
N ASN A 248 2.73 5.38 17.92
CA ASN A 248 2.94 4.97 16.52
C ASN A 248 2.47 6.06 15.54
N TRP A 249 1.34 6.69 15.83
CA TRP A 249 0.86 7.84 15.06
C TRP A 249 1.80 9.03 15.18
N GLN A 250 2.38 9.25 16.34
CA GLN A 250 3.32 10.34 16.59
C GLN A 250 4.60 10.18 15.75
N LYS A 251 5.11 8.95 15.58
CA LYS A 251 6.26 8.68 14.69
C LYS A 251 5.95 9.12 13.27
N SER A 252 4.79 8.73 12.74
CA SER A 252 4.37 9.09 11.39
C SER A 252 4.15 10.59 11.21
N PHE A 253 3.56 11.27 12.22
CA PHE A 253 3.42 12.72 12.21
C PHE A 253 4.75 13.44 12.20
N ASN A 254 5.70 13.00 13.04
CA ASN A 254 7.02 13.60 13.09
C ASN A 254 7.78 13.39 11.79
N TYR A 255 7.66 12.20 11.20
CA TYR A 255 8.23 11.93 9.90
C TYR A 255 7.67 12.87 8.82
N LEU A 256 6.34 12.99 8.71
CA LEU A 256 5.73 13.86 7.70
C LEU A 256 6.13 15.33 7.88
N LYS A 257 6.20 15.83 9.11
CA LYS A 257 6.70 17.17 9.41
C LYS A 257 8.16 17.37 8.99
N ALA A 258 9.01 16.38 9.30
CA ALA A 258 10.43 16.40 8.91
C ALA A 258 10.59 16.37 7.39
N TRP A 259 9.79 15.56 6.70
CA TRP A 259 9.77 15.46 5.25
C TRP A 259 9.40 16.78 4.56
N VAL A 260 8.41 17.52 5.09
CA VAL A 260 8.03 18.85 4.58
C VAL A 260 9.18 19.85 4.76
N GLY A 261 9.92 19.74 5.86
CA GLY A 261 11.09 20.57 6.17
C GLY A 261 10.82 21.66 7.21
N LYS A 262 11.88 22.43 7.54
CA LYS A 262 11.84 23.44 8.61
C LYS A 262 11.10 24.72 8.21
N ASN A 263 11.15 25.08 6.93
CA ASN A 263 10.60 26.33 6.39
C ASN A 263 9.53 26.07 5.32
N PRO A 264 8.39 25.44 5.68
CA PRO A 264 7.33 25.14 4.72
C PRO A 264 6.65 26.44 4.24
N THR A 265 6.26 26.45 2.96
CA THR A 265 5.43 27.53 2.38
C THR A 265 4.07 27.61 3.08
N LYS A 266 3.31 28.70 2.86
CA LYS A 266 1.94 28.81 3.38
C LYS A 266 1.05 27.66 2.89
N GLU A 267 1.17 27.29 1.63
CA GLU A 267 0.42 26.19 1.02
C GLU A 267 0.80 24.84 1.62
N GLN A 268 2.09 24.53 1.78
CA GLN A 268 2.57 23.32 2.42
C GLN A 268 2.08 23.22 3.87
N LYS A 269 2.10 24.32 4.63
CA LYS A 269 1.54 24.38 6.00
C LYS A 269 0.06 24.03 6.01
N TYR A 270 -0.72 24.65 5.11
CA TYR A 270 -2.16 24.41 4.99
C TYR A 270 -2.46 22.93 4.72
N TRP A 271 -1.83 22.32 3.70
CA TRP A 271 -2.07 20.93 3.35
C TRP A 271 -1.54 19.96 4.41
N LEU A 272 -0.37 20.22 5.00
CA LEU A 272 0.16 19.44 6.12
C LEU A 272 -0.83 19.39 7.29
N MET A 273 -1.41 20.52 7.66
CA MET A 273 -2.41 20.58 8.71
C MET A 273 -3.65 19.72 8.39
N ARG A 274 -4.13 19.77 7.15
CA ARG A 274 -5.26 18.93 6.72
C ARG A 274 -4.95 17.44 6.81
N VAL A 275 -3.76 17.00 6.38
CA VAL A 275 -3.30 15.61 6.54
C VAL A 275 -3.30 15.21 8.01
N LEU A 276 -2.70 16.03 8.88
CA LEU A 276 -2.60 15.74 10.31
C LEU A 276 -3.97 15.67 10.99
N VAL A 277 -4.90 16.57 10.62
CA VAL A 277 -6.30 16.52 11.11
C VAL A 277 -6.99 15.24 10.64
N ARG A 278 -6.89 14.90 9.35
CA ARG A 278 -7.47 13.66 8.81
C ARG A 278 -6.96 12.42 9.56
N TRP A 279 -5.64 12.33 9.76
CA TRP A 279 -5.05 11.22 10.49
C TRP A 279 -5.53 11.14 11.94
N ARG A 280 -5.65 12.28 12.63
CA ARG A 280 -6.21 12.32 13.99
C ARG A 280 -7.66 11.85 14.05
N ILE A 281 -8.48 12.28 13.10
CA ILE A 281 -9.88 11.81 13.00
C ILE A 281 -9.91 10.30 12.76
N SER A 282 -9.09 9.80 11.84
CA SER A 282 -9.02 8.36 11.54
C SER A 282 -8.60 7.55 12.78
N HIS A 283 -7.61 8.03 13.53
CA HIS A 283 -7.22 7.42 14.81
C HIS A 283 -8.35 7.41 15.82
N ALA A 284 -9.01 8.55 16.03
CA ALA A 284 -10.13 8.66 16.98
C ALA A 284 -11.26 7.68 16.62
N LEU A 285 -11.59 7.55 15.32
CA LEU A 285 -12.58 6.61 14.84
C LEU A 285 -12.15 5.15 15.05
N ALA A 286 -10.88 4.83 14.83
CA ALA A 286 -10.34 3.49 15.08
C ALA A 286 -10.43 3.11 16.56
N VAL A 287 -10.02 4.02 17.47
CA VAL A 287 -10.15 3.83 18.91
C VAL A 287 -11.62 3.70 19.33
N ALA A 288 -12.51 4.53 18.79
CA ALA A 288 -13.95 4.46 19.10
C ALA A 288 -14.57 3.11 18.71
N ARG A 289 -14.11 2.51 17.59
CA ARG A 289 -14.58 1.21 17.09
C ARG A 289 -13.89 0.01 17.73
N SER A 290 -12.81 0.21 18.48
CA SER A 290 -12.10 -0.88 19.16
C SER A 290 -12.95 -1.49 20.28
N ASN A 291 -12.69 -2.77 20.62
CA ASN A 291 -13.38 -3.48 21.69
C ASN A 291 -12.87 -3.10 23.12
N GLN A 292 -12.09 -2.03 23.25
CA GLN A 292 -11.58 -1.56 24.53
C GLN A 292 -12.66 -0.95 25.40
N LYS A 293 -12.48 -1.04 26.74
CA LYS A 293 -13.38 -0.41 27.72
C LYS A 293 -13.38 1.11 27.53
N ILE A 294 -14.52 1.76 27.75
CA ILE A 294 -14.71 3.22 27.58
C ILE A 294 -13.64 4.02 28.37
N THR A 295 -13.30 3.58 29.59
CA THR A 295 -12.26 4.21 30.44
C THR A 295 -10.87 4.18 29.79
N GLU A 296 -10.54 3.14 29.01
CA GLU A 296 -9.28 3.05 28.28
C GLU A 296 -9.32 3.89 27.00
N LYS A 297 -10.46 3.94 26.31
CA LYS A 297 -10.63 4.78 25.12
C LYS A 297 -10.33 6.25 25.40
N TRP A 298 -10.71 6.76 26.56
CA TRP A 298 -10.43 8.14 26.96
C TRP A 298 -8.94 8.46 27.06
N LYS A 299 -8.10 7.52 27.50
CA LYS A 299 -6.64 7.71 27.52
C LYS A 299 -6.04 7.96 26.14
N TYR A 300 -6.66 7.38 25.10
CA TYR A 300 -6.20 7.54 23.71
C TYR A 300 -6.87 8.73 23.00
N LEU A 301 -8.09 9.09 23.38
CA LEU A 301 -8.84 10.18 22.75
C LEU A 301 -8.42 11.57 23.28
N ASN A 302 -8.01 11.67 24.55
CA ASN A 302 -7.67 12.95 25.19
C ASN A 302 -6.52 13.71 24.50
N PRO A 303 -5.40 13.09 24.09
CA PRO A 303 -4.35 13.77 23.31
C PRO A 303 -4.79 14.19 21.91
N VAL A 304 -5.88 13.60 21.37
CA VAL A 304 -6.38 13.86 20.01
C VAL A 304 -7.34 15.05 20.01
N PHE A 305 -8.20 15.18 21.02
CA PHE A 305 -9.25 16.21 21.06
C PHE A 305 -8.78 17.58 21.56
N LEU A 306 -7.89 17.64 22.54
CA LEU A 306 -7.38 18.92 23.08
C LEU A 306 -6.71 19.80 22.01
N PRO A 307 -5.84 19.27 21.12
CA PRO A 307 -5.30 20.06 20.02
C PRO A 307 -6.31 20.39 18.93
N LEU A 308 -7.37 19.58 18.73
CA LEU A 308 -8.41 19.86 17.73
C LEU A 308 -9.28 21.06 18.14
N ALA A 309 -9.60 21.20 19.42
CA ALA A 309 -10.33 22.35 19.94
C ALA A 309 -9.52 23.65 19.78
N SER A 310 -8.20 23.61 20.06
CA SER A 310 -7.30 24.76 19.85
C SER A 310 -7.07 25.07 18.37
N LEU A 311 -7.13 24.07 17.50
CA LEU A 311 -6.98 24.20 16.06
C LEU A 311 -8.23 24.77 15.40
N ALA A 312 -9.41 24.30 15.79
CA ALA A 312 -10.70 24.84 15.35
C ALA A 312 -10.84 26.32 15.73
N ALA A 313 -10.30 26.72 16.87
CA ALA A 313 -10.25 28.12 17.29
C ALA A 313 -9.29 28.98 16.45
N LYS A 314 -8.21 28.38 15.88
CA LYS A 314 -7.25 29.09 14.99
C LYS A 314 -7.70 29.18 13.54
N ILE A 315 -8.59 28.29 13.09
CA ILE A 315 -9.15 28.31 11.72
C ILE A 315 -10.32 29.30 11.60
N ARG A 316 -10.92 29.69 12.75
CA ARG A 316 -12.00 30.70 12.81
C ARG A 316 -11.50 32.16 12.94
N LYS A 317 -10.21 32.37 13.05
CA LYS A 317 -9.54 33.66 12.91
C LYS A 317 -8.73 33.71 11.61
#